data_6eafe219f79b0280bf5aa810959e8ba9
#
_entry.id   6eafe219f79b0280bf5aa810959e8ba9
#
_cell.length_a   1.000
_cell.length_b   1.000
_cell.length_c   1.000
_cell.angle_alpha   90.00
_cell.angle_beta   90.00
_cell.angle_gamma   90.00
#
_symmetry.space_group_name_H-M   'P 1'
#
loop_
_entity.id
_entity.type
_entity.pdbx_description
1 polymer ?
#
loop_
_entity_poly.entity_id
_entity_poly.type
_entity_poly.pdbx_seq_one_letter_code
_entity_poly.pdbx_strand_id
1 'polypeptide(L)'
;LASSAASDVYKRQLTHSIPYLIPSAAQLLDTIGSNFLDSLTAKGLNPNKVIVTSVLRTQDDVKRLRRRNGNASANSAHFYGTTFDVSWKRFQKIEDEDGRPLQDVSADTLKLVLSEVLRDLRKAEKCYIKYELKQGCFHITTRGKG
;
A
#
# COMPACT_ATOMS: atom_id res chain seq x y z
N LEU A 1 12.88 -1.00 -16.51
CA LEU A 1 13.51 -2.25 -16.08
C LEU A 1 13.71 -2.30 -14.57
N ALA A 2 14.28 -1.24 -13.97
CA ALA A 2 14.45 -1.17 -12.53
C ALA A 2 13.10 -1.16 -11.79
N SER A 3 12.10 -0.47 -12.29
CA SER A 3 10.76 -0.44 -11.71
C SER A 3 10.07 -1.80 -11.85
N SER A 4 10.29 -2.52 -12.95
CA SER A 4 9.74 -3.85 -13.19
C SER A 4 10.33 -4.87 -12.21
N ALA A 5 11.65 -4.87 -12.01
CA ALA A 5 12.33 -5.76 -11.05
C ALA A 5 11.89 -5.46 -9.62
N ALA A 6 11.76 -4.18 -9.26
CA ALA A 6 11.29 -3.78 -7.93
C ALA A 6 9.82 -4.19 -7.72
N SER A 7 8.99 -4.07 -8.75
CA SER A 7 7.60 -4.50 -8.73
C SER A 7 7.48 -6.02 -8.54
N ASP A 8 8.34 -6.81 -9.21
CA ASP A 8 8.35 -8.27 -9.07
C ASP A 8 8.78 -8.72 -7.67
N VAL A 9 9.79 -8.08 -7.10
CA VAL A 9 10.22 -8.33 -5.72
C VAL A 9 9.10 -7.98 -4.76
N TYR A 10 8.44 -6.88 -4.99
CA TYR A 10 7.31 -6.41 -4.19
C TYR A 10 6.13 -7.40 -4.27
N LYS A 11 5.78 -7.88 -5.46
CA LYS A 11 4.74 -8.90 -5.64
C LYS A 11 5.06 -10.18 -4.87
N ARG A 12 6.30 -10.64 -4.89
CA ARG A 12 6.72 -11.83 -4.14
C ARG A 12 6.59 -11.63 -2.64
N GLN A 13 6.96 -10.45 -2.13
CA GLN A 13 6.76 -10.13 -0.72
C GLN A 13 5.28 -10.09 -0.35
N LEU A 14 4.44 -9.52 -1.21
CA LEU A 14 3.00 -9.45 -1.01
C LEU A 14 2.37 -10.85 -1.00
N THR A 15 2.73 -11.70 -1.94
CA THR A 15 2.22 -13.07 -2.02
C THR A 15 2.54 -13.85 -0.74
N HIS A 16 3.73 -13.59 -0.15
CA HIS A 16 4.16 -14.23 1.09
C HIS A 16 3.48 -13.63 2.33
N SER A 17 3.33 -12.29 2.35
CA SER A 17 2.83 -11.55 3.51
C SER A 17 1.31 -11.48 3.57
N ILE A 18 0.61 -11.60 2.42
CA ILE A 18 -0.81 -11.29 2.33
C ILE A 18 -1.52 -12.28 1.39
N PRO A 19 -1.59 -13.56 1.77
CA PRO A 19 -2.17 -14.57 0.89
C PRO A 19 -3.69 -14.44 0.69
N TYR A 20 -4.35 -13.58 1.45
CA TYR A 20 -5.81 -13.47 1.48
C TYR A 20 -6.37 -12.22 0.80
N LEU A 21 -5.54 -11.39 0.17
CA LEU A 21 -6.06 -10.29 -0.64
C LEU A 21 -6.80 -10.82 -1.86
N ILE A 22 -7.99 -10.29 -2.10
CA ILE A 22 -8.68 -10.58 -3.36
C ILE A 22 -7.86 -10.01 -4.53
N PRO A 23 -8.00 -10.57 -5.76
CA PRO A 23 -7.19 -10.15 -6.89
C PRO A 23 -7.19 -8.65 -7.17
N SER A 24 -8.34 -7.98 -7.06
CA SER A 24 -8.41 -6.54 -7.30
C SER A 24 -7.64 -5.72 -6.26
N ALA A 25 -7.63 -6.17 -5.01
CA ALA A 25 -6.87 -5.51 -3.95
C ALA A 25 -5.36 -5.73 -4.13
N ALA A 26 -4.96 -6.93 -4.51
CA ALA A 26 -3.56 -7.24 -4.82
C ALA A 26 -3.08 -6.40 -6.02
N GLN A 27 -3.90 -6.27 -7.05
CA GLN A 27 -3.60 -5.45 -8.21
C GLN A 27 -3.48 -3.97 -7.85
N LEU A 28 -4.38 -3.47 -7.00
CA LEU A 28 -4.31 -2.09 -6.51
C LEU A 28 -3.01 -1.83 -5.75
N LEU A 29 -2.62 -2.75 -4.89
CA LEU A 29 -1.38 -2.61 -4.13
C LEU A 29 -0.16 -2.61 -5.05
N ASP A 30 -0.15 -3.46 -6.06
CA ASP A 30 0.90 -3.47 -7.08
C ASP A 30 0.94 -2.14 -7.86
N THR A 31 -0.22 -1.61 -8.22
CA THR A 31 -0.34 -0.30 -8.88
C THR A 31 0.20 0.83 -8.01
N ILE A 32 -0.12 0.81 -6.71
CA ILE A 32 0.41 1.80 -5.76
C ILE A 32 1.94 1.75 -5.75
N GLY A 33 2.51 0.56 -5.63
CA GLY A 33 3.96 0.39 -5.62
C GLY A 33 4.62 0.87 -6.90
N SER A 34 4.07 0.51 -8.06
CA SER A 34 4.59 0.93 -9.36
C SER A 34 4.48 2.44 -9.56
N ASN A 35 3.34 3.02 -9.26
CA ASN A 35 3.12 4.46 -9.40
C ASN A 35 4.02 5.26 -8.46
N PHE A 36 4.25 4.73 -7.26
CA PHE A 36 5.16 5.34 -6.30
C PHE A 36 6.59 5.39 -6.85
N LEU A 37 7.09 4.27 -7.38
CA LEU A 37 8.42 4.22 -8.02
C LEU A 37 8.51 5.17 -9.20
N ASP A 38 7.52 5.19 -10.07
CA ASP A 38 7.49 6.08 -11.23
C ASP A 38 7.51 7.55 -10.81
N SER A 39 6.75 7.90 -9.77
CA SER A 39 6.71 9.26 -9.25
C SER A 39 8.05 9.68 -8.64
N LEU A 40 8.70 8.78 -7.89
CA LEU A 40 10.03 9.04 -7.35
C LEU A 40 11.03 9.27 -8.47
N THR A 41 11.03 8.42 -9.49
CA THR A 41 11.92 8.54 -10.65
C THR A 41 11.69 9.87 -11.38
N ALA A 42 10.42 10.24 -11.61
CA ALA A 42 10.09 11.50 -12.28
C ALA A 42 10.57 12.73 -11.51
N LYS A 43 10.66 12.63 -10.19
CA LYS A 43 11.13 13.71 -9.32
C LYS A 43 12.65 13.67 -9.09
N GLY A 44 13.36 12.73 -9.67
CA GLY A 44 14.78 12.55 -9.46
C GLY A 44 15.14 12.02 -8.08
N LEU A 45 14.20 11.38 -7.41
CA LEU A 45 14.40 10.80 -6.08
C LEU A 45 14.74 9.31 -6.18
N ASN A 46 15.57 8.84 -5.26
CA ASN A 46 15.99 7.44 -5.24
C ASN A 46 14.82 6.51 -4.90
N PRO A 47 14.84 5.27 -5.43
CA PRO A 47 13.70 4.37 -5.30
C PRO A 47 13.51 3.87 -3.87
N ASN A 48 12.26 3.77 -3.47
CA ASN A 48 11.82 3.21 -2.21
C ASN A 48 10.58 2.35 -2.45
N LYS A 49 10.37 1.35 -1.58
CA LYS A 49 9.16 0.53 -1.56
C LYS A 49 8.28 0.94 -0.41
N VAL A 50 6.97 0.85 -0.62
CA VAL A 50 6.00 0.98 0.46
C VAL A 50 6.02 -0.26 1.35
N ILE A 51 5.63 -0.10 2.62
CA ILE A 51 5.57 -1.19 3.59
C ILE A 51 4.11 -1.40 3.97
N VAL A 52 3.60 -2.61 3.72
CA VAL A 52 2.27 -3.02 4.16
C VAL A 52 2.37 -3.46 5.62
N THR A 53 1.57 -2.87 6.48
CA THR A 53 1.62 -3.11 7.92
C THR A 53 0.50 -4.03 8.41
N SER A 54 -0.64 -4.04 7.73
CA SER A 54 -1.72 -4.98 8.07
C SER A 54 -2.67 -5.19 6.90
N VAL A 55 -3.46 -6.26 7.00
CA VAL A 55 -4.50 -6.64 6.04
C VAL A 55 -5.66 -7.25 6.81
N LEU A 56 -6.88 -7.02 6.35
CA LEU A 56 -8.03 -7.77 6.81
C LEU A 56 -8.01 -9.15 6.15
N ARG A 57 -7.56 -10.17 6.90
CA ARG A 57 -7.23 -11.50 6.37
C ARG A 57 -8.27 -12.56 6.64
N THR A 58 -9.11 -12.39 7.68
CA THR A 58 -10.03 -13.40 8.16
C THR A 58 -11.36 -12.79 8.60
N GLN A 59 -12.38 -13.64 8.71
CA GLN A 59 -13.66 -13.21 9.30
C GLN A 59 -13.49 -12.72 10.73
N ASP A 60 -12.53 -13.27 11.48
CA ASP A 60 -12.24 -12.83 12.82
C ASP A 60 -11.68 -11.40 12.85
N ASP A 61 -10.86 -11.04 11.87
CA ASP A 61 -10.38 -9.66 11.72
C ASP A 61 -11.56 -8.70 11.48
N VAL A 62 -12.50 -9.11 10.64
CA VAL A 62 -13.71 -8.34 10.37
C VAL A 62 -14.58 -8.22 11.63
N LYS A 63 -14.74 -9.30 12.39
CA LYS A 63 -15.47 -9.29 13.64
C LYS A 63 -14.84 -8.37 14.68
N ARG A 64 -13.51 -8.34 14.78
CA ARG A 64 -12.79 -7.44 15.66
C ARG A 64 -12.98 -5.98 15.26
N LEU A 65 -12.97 -5.69 13.96
CA LEU A 65 -13.25 -4.35 13.46
C LEU A 65 -14.66 -3.91 13.83
N ARG A 66 -15.64 -4.80 13.72
CA ARG A 66 -17.02 -4.54 14.14
C ARG A 66 -17.14 -4.20 15.60
N ARG A 67 -16.43 -4.91 16.47
CA ARG A 67 -16.46 -4.67 17.92
C ARG A 67 -15.84 -3.32 18.28
N ARG A 68 -14.84 -2.87 17.53
CA ARG A 68 -14.21 -1.56 17.71
C ARG A 68 -15.07 -0.42 17.20
N ASN A 69 -15.71 -0.63 16.06
CA ASN A 69 -16.57 0.34 15.39
C ASN A 69 -17.99 -0.22 15.41
N GLY A 70 -18.80 0.21 16.37
CA GLY A 70 -20.21 -0.23 16.46
C GLY A 70 -21.03 0.04 15.20
N ASN A 71 -20.47 0.79 14.25
CA ASN A 71 -21.11 1.12 12.96
C ASN A 71 -20.65 0.20 11.82
N ALA A 72 -19.77 -0.76 12.06
CA ALA A 72 -19.40 -1.70 11.02
C ALA A 72 -20.63 -2.56 10.67
N SER A 73 -21.02 -2.53 9.40
CA SER A 73 -22.25 -3.15 8.97
C SER A 73 -22.21 -4.67 9.12
N ALA A 74 -23.40 -5.27 9.22
CA ALA A 74 -23.55 -6.72 9.26
C ALA A 74 -22.93 -7.43 8.03
N ASN A 75 -22.72 -6.68 6.94
CA ASN A 75 -22.16 -7.18 5.68
C ASN A 75 -20.65 -6.93 5.56
N SER A 76 -19.94 -6.75 6.66
CA SER A 76 -18.50 -6.48 6.65
C SER A 76 -17.67 -7.64 6.08
N ALA A 77 -18.27 -8.82 5.82
CA ALA A 77 -17.67 -9.85 4.99
C ALA A 77 -17.20 -9.34 3.62
N HIS A 78 -17.82 -8.26 3.12
CA HIS A 78 -17.39 -7.58 1.89
C HIS A 78 -16.01 -6.94 2.01
N PHE A 79 -15.54 -6.68 3.23
CA PHE A 79 -14.20 -6.12 3.45
C PHE A 79 -13.11 -7.18 3.55
N TYR A 80 -13.49 -8.45 3.53
CA TYR A 80 -12.56 -9.55 3.62
C TYR A 80 -11.61 -9.55 2.41
N GLY A 81 -10.31 -9.37 2.67
CA GLY A 81 -9.31 -9.32 1.62
C GLY A 81 -9.33 -8.08 0.72
N THR A 82 -10.15 -7.07 1.04
CA THR A 82 -10.29 -5.84 0.23
C THR A 82 -9.51 -4.67 0.76
N THR A 83 -8.96 -4.79 1.95
CA THR A 83 -8.39 -3.66 2.71
C THR A 83 -7.00 -3.99 3.21
N PHE A 84 -6.10 -3.03 3.10
CA PHE A 84 -4.74 -3.13 3.62
C PHE A 84 -4.25 -1.77 4.09
N ASP A 85 -3.29 -1.79 5.02
CA ASP A 85 -2.65 -0.60 5.55
C ASP A 85 -1.24 -0.47 5.00
N VAL A 86 -0.89 0.75 4.58
CA VAL A 86 0.45 1.09 4.09
C VAL A 86 1.03 2.17 4.99
N SER A 87 2.24 1.95 5.50
CA SER A 87 2.92 2.92 6.36
C SER A 87 3.24 4.21 5.60
N TRP A 88 3.07 5.36 6.26
CA TRP A 88 3.59 6.63 5.78
C TRP A 88 4.75 7.16 6.65
N LYS A 89 5.17 6.36 7.63
CA LYS A 89 6.32 6.68 8.49
C LYS A 89 7.58 5.96 8.07
N ARG A 90 7.44 4.76 7.49
CA ARG A 90 8.55 3.88 7.14
C ARG A 90 8.44 3.43 5.71
N PHE A 91 9.57 3.41 5.05
CA PHE A 91 9.71 2.97 3.67
C PHE A 91 10.95 2.10 3.59
N GLN A 92 11.03 1.27 2.57
CA GLN A 92 12.19 0.43 2.35
C GLN A 92 12.99 0.97 1.17
N LYS A 93 14.20 1.48 1.46
CA LYS A 93 15.12 1.92 0.42
C LYS A 93 15.49 0.75 -0.48
N ILE A 94 15.45 0.98 -1.79
CA ILE A 94 15.92 0.00 -2.77
C ILE A 94 17.39 0.32 -3.05
N GLU A 95 18.27 -0.65 -2.76
CA GLU A 95 19.69 -0.48 -2.98
C GLU A 95 20.04 -0.57 -4.47
N ASP A 96 21.13 0.11 -4.85
CA ASP A 96 21.65 0.02 -6.21
C ASP A 96 22.21 -1.38 -6.48
N GLU A 97 21.88 -1.95 -7.63
CA GLU A 97 22.32 -3.30 -8.01
C GLU A 97 23.85 -3.40 -8.08
N ASP A 98 24.54 -2.32 -8.45
CA ASP A 98 25.99 -2.26 -8.55
C ASP A 98 26.67 -1.87 -7.23
N GLY A 99 25.91 -1.76 -6.15
CA GLY A 99 26.42 -1.42 -4.83
C GLY A 99 26.83 0.05 -4.67
N ARG A 100 26.40 0.93 -5.55
CA ARG A 100 26.68 2.36 -5.43
C ARG A 100 25.90 2.93 -4.26
N PRO A 101 26.52 3.80 -3.43
CA PRO A 101 25.76 4.45 -2.37
C PRO A 101 24.73 5.40 -2.99
N LEU A 102 23.46 5.24 -2.55
CA LEU A 102 22.36 6.10 -2.96
C LEU A 102 22.02 7.05 -1.81
N GLN A 103 21.69 8.28 -2.15
CA GLN A 103 21.28 9.27 -1.17
C GLN A 103 19.93 8.88 -0.59
N ASP A 104 19.79 8.98 0.73
CA ASP A 104 18.53 8.72 1.41
C ASP A 104 17.50 9.80 1.08
N VAL A 105 16.25 9.38 0.96
CA VAL A 105 15.10 10.28 0.81
C VAL A 105 14.38 10.33 2.16
N SER A 106 14.07 11.52 2.65
CA SER A 106 13.41 11.67 3.95
C SER A 106 12.02 11.03 3.93
N ALA A 107 11.60 10.52 5.09
CA ALA A 107 10.27 9.93 5.24
C ALA A 107 9.16 10.95 4.93
N ASP A 108 9.35 12.22 5.26
CA ASP A 108 8.38 13.27 4.96
C ASP A 108 8.21 13.46 3.45
N THR A 109 9.30 13.47 2.70
CA THR A 109 9.25 13.56 1.24
C THR A 109 8.56 12.33 0.64
N LEU A 110 8.92 11.14 1.11
CA LEU A 110 8.30 9.89 0.64
C LEU A 110 6.80 9.86 0.94
N LYS A 111 6.41 10.32 2.12
CA LYS A 111 4.99 10.45 2.49
C LYS A 111 4.23 11.36 1.54
N LEU A 112 4.81 12.50 1.18
CA LEU A 112 4.19 13.44 0.23
C LEU A 112 3.99 12.79 -1.14
N VAL A 113 5.01 12.11 -1.66
CA VAL A 113 4.92 11.42 -2.95
C VAL A 113 3.87 10.32 -2.91
N LEU A 114 3.86 9.52 -1.86
CA LEU A 114 2.84 8.47 -1.69
C LEU A 114 1.44 9.08 -1.60
N SER A 115 1.28 10.18 -0.89
CA SER A 115 0.00 10.88 -0.77
C SER A 115 -0.53 11.36 -2.13
N GLU A 116 0.36 11.85 -3.00
CA GLU A 116 -0.03 12.26 -4.36
C GLU A 116 -0.51 11.05 -5.19
N VAL A 117 0.21 9.95 -5.12
CA VAL A 117 -0.15 8.70 -5.82
C VAL A 117 -1.53 8.22 -5.37
N LEU A 118 -1.75 8.17 -4.06
CA LEU A 118 -3.03 7.72 -3.49
C LEU A 118 -4.17 8.67 -3.82
N ARG A 119 -3.91 9.98 -3.81
CA ARG A 119 -4.91 10.98 -4.20
C ARG A 119 -5.36 10.77 -5.65
N ASP A 120 -4.43 10.52 -6.56
CA ASP A 120 -4.75 10.31 -7.96
C ASP A 120 -5.57 9.03 -8.16
N LEU A 121 -5.23 7.95 -7.46
CA LEU A 121 -5.99 6.71 -7.50
C LEU A 121 -7.40 6.88 -6.90
N ARG A 122 -7.54 7.65 -5.83
CA ARG A 122 -8.84 7.96 -5.25
C ARG A 122 -9.69 8.78 -6.20
N LYS A 123 -9.12 9.78 -6.87
CA LYS A 123 -9.82 10.59 -7.87
C LYS A 123 -10.26 9.74 -9.07
N ALA A 124 -9.47 8.74 -9.44
CA ALA A 124 -9.82 7.79 -10.49
C ALA A 124 -10.81 6.71 -10.01
N GLU A 125 -11.32 6.83 -8.78
CA GLU A 125 -12.29 5.92 -8.19
C GLU A 125 -11.82 4.48 -8.06
N LYS A 126 -10.51 4.28 -7.86
CA LYS A 126 -9.90 2.96 -7.70
C LYS A 126 -9.94 2.46 -6.27
N CYS A 127 -10.00 3.37 -5.31
CA CYS A 127 -9.93 3.01 -3.89
C CYS A 127 -10.55 4.09 -2.99
N TYR A 128 -10.82 3.67 -1.76
CA TYR A 128 -11.08 4.55 -0.63
C TYR A 128 -9.83 4.63 0.21
N ILE A 129 -9.55 5.79 0.80
CA ILE A 129 -8.35 6.01 1.61
C ILE A 129 -8.74 6.70 2.91
N LYS A 130 -8.25 6.15 4.02
CA LYS A 130 -8.38 6.76 5.33
C LYS A 130 -6.99 7.00 5.90
N TYR A 131 -6.75 8.21 6.36
CA TYR A 131 -5.49 8.61 6.99
C TYR A 131 -5.55 8.30 8.48
N GLU A 132 -4.64 7.44 8.95
CA GLU A 132 -4.57 7.00 10.34
C GLU A 132 -3.36 7.60 11.05
N LEU A 133 -3.58 8.57 11.92
CA LEU A 133 -2.52 9.28 12.63
C LEU A 133 -1.80 8.43 13.67
N LYS A 134 -2.55 7.69 14.48
CA LYS A 134 -1.98 6.92 15.58
C LYS A 134 -1.03 5.82 15.12
N GLN A 135 -1.44 5.09 14.08
CA GLN A 135 -0.65 3.98 13.54
C GLN A 135 0.32 4.43 12.47
N GLY A 136 0.17 5.66 11.98
CA GLY A 136 1.03 6.19 10.92
C GLY A 136 0.90 5.45 9.61
N CYS A 137 -0.33 5.18 9.19
CA CYS A 137 -0.60 4.46 7.96
C CYS A 137 -1.77 5.06 7.19
N PHE A 138 -1.83 4.73 5.90
CA PHE A 138 -3.02 4.89 5.08
C PHE A 138 -3.79 3.58 5.06
N HIS A 139 -5.05 3.64 5.42
CA HIS A 139 -5.98 2.53 5.35
C HIS A 139 -6.64 2.57 3.97
N ILE A 140 -6.41 1.55 3.15
CA ILE A 140 -6.77 1.56 1.74
C ILE A 140 -7.72 0.40 1.45
N THR A 141 -8.87 0.72 0.87
CA THR A 141 -9.87 -0.26 0.47
C THR A 141 -10.06 -0.20 -1.03
N THR A 142 -9.94 -1.34 -1.71
CA THR A 142 -10.18 -1.41 -3.15
C THR A 142 -11.65 -1.16 -3.47
N ARG A 143 -11.91 -0.51 -4.59
CA ARG A 143 -13.25 -0.39 -5.16
C ARG A 143 -13.49 -1.41 -6.26
N GLY A 144 -12.48 -2.18 -6.61
CA GLY A 144 -12.57 -3.24 -7.58
C GLY A 144 -13.40 -4.42 -7.07
N LYS A 145 -14.01 -5.16 -7.98
CA LYS A 145 -14.77 -6.38 -7.69
C LYS A 145 -13.88 -7.61 -7.88
N GLY A 146 -13.82 -8.44 -6.89
CA GLY A 146 -13.09 -9.72 -6.95
C GLY A 146 -11.59 -9.60 -6.77
#